data_530a965626a73d49f62417ef417a9c08
#
_entry.id   530a965626a73d49f62417ef417a9c08
#
_cell.length_a   1.000
_cell.length_b   1.000
_cell.length_c   1.000
_cell.angle_alpha   90.00
_cell.angle_beta   90.00
_cell.angle_gamma   90.00
#
_symmetry.space_group_name_H-M   'P 1'
#
loop_
_entity.id
_entity.type
_entity.pdbx_description
1 polymer ?
#
loop_
_entity_poly.entity_id
_entity_poly.type
_entity_poly.pdbx_seq_one_letter_code
_entity_poly.pdbx_strand_id
1 'polypeptide(L)'
;MDAQHEVRTADGVLSPRGESRPVHRGLIFAIVALALLMMSIDATIVATALHALRRDLQTSIDWAGWTITAYSLGFVVILPVTGKLSEQYGCRRVFLGSVAAFTAASLCCGLADNIYVLIVLRGLQAAGGAGFTPAATEIIVDHFGNARDRAVGLFGSIFAIGTMIGPIFGGLFVAYWTWRGIFLVNVPLGIAVIVLALCYVPRDRSRIGGNRQRMDAAGMALLGGGLLSGMLAVSHLAERNAHAWSPAFVIPLAIAIAALWMFFRHINRSSYPFIAPHLISGPGFGTVNLINALYGGITSGAVALVPLYASNRYGIDALGSGTLLVAQGAAAIVFSFAGAFALRRTGYRRPMYAGGVVIVAGMLLLALGPLAAIPPYAWLAGSAFLVGAGRGANNPASRNAGLQLAPEHASTLAALRTMCMSIGTIVTISIDTAILAGSHDPGRTQAWLFAAAAALLVAALPLIARVPEHRGSW
;
A
#
# COMPACT_ATOMS: atom_id res chain seq x y z
N MET A 1 43.31 -55.73 27.12
CA MET A 1 42.08 -56.29 27.75
C MET A 1 40.97 -55.29 27.60
N ASP A 2 40.12 -55.61 26.67
CA ASP A 2 39.02 -54.85 26.16
C ASP A 2 37.88 -54.71 27.16
N ALA A 3 37.20 -53.59 27.14
CA ALA A 3 35.83 -53.50 27.60
C ALA A 3 35.12 -52.42 26.76
N GLN A 4 34.53 -52.85 25.70
CA GLN A 4 33.56 -52.10 24.93
C GLN A 4 32.27 -51.94 25.75
N HIS A 5 31.88 -50.73 26.03
CA HIS A 5 30.55 -50.42 26.51
C HIS A 5 29.64 -50.06 25.30
N GLU A 6 28.90 -51.06 24.87
CA GLU A 6 27.72 -50.91 24.02
C GLU A 6 26.65 -50.11 24.82
N VAL A 7 26.35 -48.92 24.39
CA VAL A 7 25.12 -48.21 24.77
C VAL A 7 24.01 -48.60 23.79
N ARG A 8 23.15 -49.55 24.20
CA ARG A 8 21.87 -49.85 23.57
C ARG A 8 20.98 -48.64 23.65
N THR A 9 20.69 -48.05 22.51
CA THR A 9 19.59 -47.09 22.36
C THR A 9 18.26 -47.90 22.21
N ALA A 10 17.37 -47.72 23.18
CA ALA A 10 16.06 -48.30 23.20
C ALA A 10 15.13 -47.58 22.16
N ASP A 11 14.45 -48.43 21.45
CA ASP A 11 13.15 -48.25 20.79
C ASP A 11 12.91 -46.99 19.95
N GLY A 12 13.08 -47.20 18.64
CA GLY A 12 12.51 -46.41 17.59
C GLY A 12 10.99 -46.42 17.56
N VAL A 13 10.40 -45.34 18.06
CA VAL A 13 9.07 -44.94 17.62
C VAL A 13 9.24 -43.96 16.48
N LEU A 14 9.26 -44.49 15.26
CA LEU A 14 9.06 -43.70 14.06
C LEU A 14 7.64 -43.11 14.13
N SER A 15 7.52 -41.89 14.64
CA SER A 15 6.28 -41.11 14.43
C SER A 15 6.06 -41.01 12.92
N PRO A 16 4.86 -41.34 12.41
CA PRO A 16 4.57 -41.20 11.00
C PRO A 16 4.76 -39.73 10.64
N ARG A 17 5.79 -39.45 9.83
CA ARG A 17 5.89 -38.18 9.10
C ARG A 17 4.64 -38.08 8.24
N GLY A 18 3.63 -37.36 8.75
CA GLY A 18 2.48 -37.02 7.93
C GLY A 18 3.02 -36.46 6.61
N GLU A 19 2.62 -37.11 5.51
CA GLU A 19 2.97 -36.70 4.15
C GLU A 19 2.69 -35.20 4.00
N SER A 20 3.71 -34.39 4.05
CA SER A 20 3.62 -32.98 3.74
C SER A 20 3.25 -32.88 2.27
N ARG A 21 1.99 -32.57 1.96
CA ARG A 21 1.55 -32.28 0.59
C ARG A 21 2.57 -31.35 -0.05
N PRO A 22 3.02 -31.63 -1.28
CA PRO A 22 4.00 -30.79 -1.97
C PRO A 22 3.49 -29.34 -2.00
N VAL A 23 4.26 -28.43 -1.44
CA VAL A 23 3.90 -27.00 -1.41
C VAL A 23 4.12 -26.41 -2.80
N HIS A 24 3.06 -26.20 -3.52
CA HIS A 24 3.09 -25.59 -4.87
C HIS A 24 3.30 -24.08 -4.77
N ARG A 25 4.56 -23.65 -4.53
CA ARG A 25 4.94 -22.23 -4.32
C ARG A 25 4.40 -21.30 -5.42
N GLY A 26 4.49 -21.72 -6.69
CA GLY A 26 3.98 -20.92 -7.81
C GLY A 26 2.48 -20.67 -7.73
N LEU A 27 1.71 -21.67 -7.30
CA LEU A 27 0.25 -21.54 -7.15
C LEU A 27 -0.11 -20.67 -5.94
N ILE A 28 0.59 -20.81 -4.82
CA ILE A 28 0.41 -19.92 -3.65
C ILE A 28 0.70 -18.47 -4.06
N PHE A 29 1.79 -18.22 -4.81
CA PHE A 29 2.08 -16.90 -5.32
C PHE A 29 0.98 -16.36 -6.24
N ALA A 30 0.46 -17.20 -7.15
CA ALA A 30 -0.62 -16.80 -8.05
C ALA A 30 -1.91 -16.43 -7.30
N ILE A 31 -2.29 -17.20 -6.27
CA ILE A 31 -3.47 -16.93 -5.43
C ILE A 31 -3.31 -15.58 -4.70
N VAL A 32 -2.17 -15.36 -4.07
CA VAL A 32 -1.85 -14.13 -3.37
C VAL A 32 -1.79 -12.96 -4.35
N ALA A 33 -1.15 -13.14 -5.51
CA ALA A 33 -1.04 -12.14 -6.56
C ALA A 33 -2.43 -11.72 -7.09
N LEU A 34 -3.33 -12.69 -7.29
CA LEU A 34 -4.70 -12.42 -7.74
C LEU A 34 -5.48 -11.58 -6.72
N ALA A 35 -5.35 -11.88 -5.42
CA ALA A 35 -5.99 -11.07 -4.37
C ALA A 35 -5.42 -9.64 -4.34
N LEU A 36 -4.10 -9.47 -4.39
CA LEU A 36 -3.45 -8.15 -4.42
C LEU A 36 -3.80 -7.36 -5.68
N LEU A 37 -3.92 -8.03 -6.83
CA LEU A 37 -4.34 -7.43 -8.08
C LEU A 37 -5.79 -6.95 -8.00
N MET A 38 -6.70 -7.79 -7.49
CA MET A 38 -8.11 -7.45 -7.26
C MET A 38 -8.25 -6.19 -6.40
N MET A 39 -7.54 -6.12 -5.28
CA MET A 39 -7.54 -4.96 -4.40
C MET A 39 -6.95 -3.71 -5.09
N SER A 40 -5.89 -3.87 -5.86
CA SER A 40 -5.24 -2.75 -6.55
C SER A 40 -6.10 -2.17 -7.67
N ILE A 41 -6.82 -3.01 -8.41
CA ILE A 41 -7.82 -2.61 -9.41
C ILE A 41 -8.96 -1.86 -8.71
N ASP A 42 -9.52 -2.44 -7.63
CA ASP A 42 -10.66 -1.86 -6.90
C ASP A 42 -10.35 -0.46 -6.33
N ALA A 43 -9.12 -0.23 -5.88
CA ALA A 43 -8.69 1.06 -5.36
C ALA A 43 -8.73 2.19 -6.41
N THR A 44 -8.65 1.88 -7.69
CA THR A 44 -8.55 2.87 -8.78
C THR A 44 -9.75 2.88 -9.73
N ILE A 45 -10.48 1.77 -9.83
CA ILE A 45 -11.57 1.58 -10.79
C ILE A 45 -12.73 2.56 -10.55
N VAL A 46 -13.02 2.93 -9.29
CA VAL A 46 -14.15 3.79 -8.90
C VAL A 46 -13.97 5.22 -9.41
N ALA A 47 -12.73 5.70 -9.56
CA ALA A 47 -12.47 7.06 -10.03
C ALA A 47 -13.08 7.33 -11.42
N THR A 48 -13.14 6.34 -12.30
CA THR A 48 -13.76 6.45 -13.63
C THR A 48 -15.28 6.40 -13.61
N ALA A 49 -15.88 5.89 -12.55
CA ALA A 49 -17.31 5.73 -12.39
C ALA A 49 -18.00 6.89 -11.66
N LEU A 50 -17.27 7.90 -11.16
CA LEU A 50 -17.83 8.98 -10.33
C LEU A 50 -18.98 9.72 -10.99
N HIS A 51 -18.91 10.01 -12.30
CA HIS A 51 -19.99 10.68 -13.03
C HIS A 51 -21.23 9.78 -13.21
N ALA A 52 -21.03 8.47 -13.40
CA ALA A 52 -22.10 7.51 -13.48
C ALA A 52 -22.80 7.33 -12.12
N LEU A 53 -22.02 7.24 -11.03
CA LEU A 53 -22.51 7.21 -9.64
C LEU A 53 -23.35 8.45 -9.31
N ARG A 54 -22.81 9.65 -9.62
CA ARG A 54 -23.51 10.91 -9.41
C ARG A 54 -24.90 10.91 -10.08
N ARG A 55 -24.95 10.48 -11.34
CA ARG A 55 -26.18 10.50 -12.14
C ARG A 55 -27.21 9.47 -11.66
N ASP A 56 -26.77 8.24 -11.41
CA ASP A 56 -27.66 7.12 -11.05
C ASP A 56 -28.20 7.26 -9.62
N LEU A 57 -27.34 7.67 -8.67
CA LEU A 57 -27.72 7.88 -7.27
C LEU A 57 -28.24 9.31 -6.97
N GLN A 58 -28.43 10.15 -7.99
CA GLN A 58 -28.93 11.53 -7.90
C GLN A 58 -28.24 12.36 -6.81
N THR A 59 -26.91 12.33 -6.75
CA THR A 59 -26.10 12.95 -5.71
C THR A 59 -25.15 14.03 -6.27
N SER A 60 -24.48 14.79 -5.39
CA SER A 60 -23.42 15.71 -5.81
C SER A 60 -22.11 14.96 -6.13
N ILE A 61 -21.21 15.60 -6.88
CA ILE A 61 -19.89 15.03 -7.19
C ILE A 61 -19.04 14.86 -5.93
N ASP A 62 -19.24 15.73 -4.94
CA ASP A 62 -18.51 15.69 -3.67
C ASP A 62 -18.88 14.42 -2.88
N TRP A 63 -20.18 14.10 -2.78
CA TRP A 63 -20.62 12.85 -2.16
C TRP A 63 -20.17 11.60 -2.93
N ALA A 64 -20.15 11.64 -4.27
CA ALA A 64 -19.56 10.56 -5.06
C ALA A 64 -18.07 10.41 -4.77
N GLY A 65 -17.32 11.50 -4.61
CA GLY A 65 -15.90 11.52 -4.21
C GLY A 65 -15.64 10.88 -2.85
N TRP A 66 -16.57 11.02 -1.90
CA TRP A 66 -16.47 10.39 -0.59
C TRP A 66 -16.38 8.85 -0.64
N THR A 67 -16.82 8.21 -1.71
CA THR A 67 -16.64 6.75 -1.91
C THR A 67 -15.16 6.36 -1.99
N ILE A 68 -14.31 7.22 -2.55
CA ILE A 68 -12.85 7.01 -2.63
C ILE A 68 -12.21 7.36 -1.28
N THR A 69 -12.64 8.47 -0.67
CA THR A 69 -12.12 8.91 0.64
C THR A 69 -12.40 7.88 1.73
N ALA A 70 -13.64 7.38 1.83
CA ALA A 70 -14.04 6.37 2.80
C ALA A 70 -13.25 5.06 2.64
N TYR A 71 -12.98 4.67 1.39
CA TYR A 71 -12.10 3.53 1.11
C TYR A 71 -10.70 3.75 1.68
N SER A 72 -10.09 4.88 1.39
CA SER A 72 -8.75 5.21 1.87
C SER A 72 -8.68 5.28 3.40
N LEU A 73 -9.69 5.87 4.04
CA LEU A 73 -9.82 5.93 5.50
C LEU A 73 -9.93 4.52 6.11
N GLY A 74 -10.88 3.71 5.63
CA GLY A 74 -11.09 2.35 6.14
C GLY A 74 -9.85 1.48 5.97
N PHE A 75 -9.17 1.61 4.83
CA PHE A 75 -7.94 0.87 4.54
C PHE A 75 -6.83 1.19 5.54
N VAL A 76 -6.48 2.47 5.72
CA VAL A 76 -5.34 2.89 6.56
C VAL A 76 -5.60 2.61 8.04
N VAL A 77 -6.82 2.83 8.51
CA VAL A 77 -7.19 2.60 9.93
C VAL A 77 -7.09 1.13 10.33
N ILE A 78 -7.56 0.23 9.46
CA ILE A 78 -7.61 -1.21 9.77
C ILE A 78 -6.29 -1.94 9.44
N LEU A 79 -5.45 -1.36 8.59
CA LEU A 79 -4.21 -1.98 8.13
C LEU A 79 -3.29 -2.47 9.28
N PRO A 80 -2.97 -1.67 10.33
CA PRO A 80 -2.15 -2.16 11.43
C PRO A 80 -2.84 -3.27 12.23
N VAL A 81 -4.17 -3.19 12.36
CA VAL A 81 -4.97 -4.20 13.08
C VAL A 81 -4.86 -5.56 12.39
N THR A 82 -4.98 -5.59 11.06
CA THR A 82 -4.86 -6.85 10.29
C THR A 82 -3.47 -7.45 10.33
N GLY A 83 -2.42 -6.63 10.41
CA GLY A 83 -1.05 -7.10 10.64
C GLY A 83 -0.94 -7.89 11.95
N LYS A 84 -1.45 -7.32 13.05
CA LYS A 84 -1.44 -7.98 14.36
C LYS A 84 -2.35 -9.21 14.42
N LEU A 85 -3.54 -9.13 13.79
CA LEU A 85 -4.44 -10.28 13.68
C LEU A 85 -3.77 -11.45 12.95
N SER A 86 -2.99 -11.18 11.89
CA SER A 86 -2.27 -12.19 11.14
C SER A 86 -1.25 -12.92 12.02
N GLU A 87 -0.47 -12.18 12.80
CA GLU A 87 0.48 -12.76 13.76
C GLU A 87 -0.20 -13.60 14.85
N GLN A 88 -1.38 -13.17 15.32
CA GLN A 88 -2.07 -13.81 16.46
C GLN A 88 -2.93 -15.01 16.06
N TYR A 89 -3.67 -14.90 14.94
CA TYR A 89 -4.66 -15.91 14.52
C TYR A 89 -4.17 -16.76 13.34
N GLY A 90 -3.03 -16.41 12.75
CA GLY A 90 -2.44 -17.07 11.60
C GLY A 90 -2.78 -16.36 10.29
N CYS A 91 -1.78 -16.36 9.40
CA CYS A 91 -1.83 -15.62 8.14
C CYS A 91 -2.89 -16.14 7.16
N ARG A 92 -3.08 -17.46 7.07
CA ARG A 92 -4.10 -18.07 6.19
C ARG A 92 -5.52 -17.70 6.64
N ARG A 93 -5.79 -17.75 7.94
CA ARG A 93 -7.13 -17.42 8.47
C ARG A 93 -7.47 -15.96 8.23
N VAL A 94 -6.53 -15.05 8.52
CA VAL A 94 -6.72 -13.62 8.29
C VAL A 94 -6.84 -13.32 6.81
N PHE A 95 -6.04 -13.94 5.95
CA PHE A 95 -6.17 -13.80 4.50
C PHE A 95 -7.55 -14.19 3.99
N LEU A 96 -8.03 -15.38 4.35
CA LEU A 96 -9.37 -15.87 3.97
C LEU A 96 -10.49 -14.97 4.51
N GLY A 97 -10.42 -14.57 5.77
CA GLY A 97 -11.38 -13.67 6.38
C GLY A 97 -11.41 -12.29 5.70
N SER A 98 -10.25 -11.77 5.37
CA SER A 98 -10.09 -10.50 4.65
C SER A 98 -10.67 -10.57 3.23
N VAL A 99 -10.38 -11.64 2.48
CA VAL A 99 -10.96 -11.83 1.14
C VAL A 99 -12.47 -12.01 1.22
N ALA A 100 -12.98 -12.76 2.20
CA ALA A 100 -14.42 -12.94 2.39
C ALA A 100 -15.12 -11.62 2.75
N ALA A 101 -14.56 -10.84 3.68
CA ALA A 101 -15.10 -9.54 4.07
C ALA A 101 -15.10 -8.54 2.90
N PHE A 102 -13.99 -8.47 2.14
CA PHE A 102 -13.88 -7.64 0.94
C PHE A 102 -14.92 -8.04 -0.11
N THR A 103 -15.06 -9.34 -0.39
CA THR A 103 -15.99 -9.88 -1.39
C THR A 103 -17.44 -9.62 -1.01
N ALA A 104 -17.80 -9.85 0.25
CA ALA A 104 -19.16 -9.59 0.77
C ALA A 104 -19.49 -8.09 0.70
N ALA A 105 -18.57 -7.22 1.15
CA ALA A 105 -18.75 -5.77 1.06
C ALA A 105 -18.84 -5.30 -0.41
N SER A 106 -18.05 -5.89 -1.33
CA SER A 106 -18.16 -5.63 -2.78
C SER A 106 -19.54 -5.98 -3.34
N LEU A 107 -20.09 -7.14 -2.96
CA LEU A 107 -21.44 -7.51 -3.33
C LEU A 107 -22.46 -6.47 -2.84
N CYS A 108 -22.38 -6.07 -1.58
CA CYS A 108 -23.25 -5.06 -1.01
C CYS A 108 -23.08 -3.69 -1.71
N CYS A 109 -21.85 -3.28 -2.06
CA CYS A 109 -21.60 -2.07 -2.84
C CYS A 109 -22.29 -2.11 -4.21
N GLY A 110 -22.24 -3.26 -4.90
CA GLY A 110 -22.92 -3.44 -6.19
C GLY A 110 -24.45 -3.41 -6.12
N LEU A 111 -25.03 -3.67 -4.93
CA LEU A 111 -26.47 -3.65 -4.67
C LEU A 111 -26.94 -2.35 -4.01
N ALA A 112 -26.04 -1.40 -3.74
CA ALA A 112 -26.42 -0.16 -3.06
C ALA A 112 -27.24 0.77 -3.95
N ASP A 113 -28.34 1.31 -3.40
CA ASP A 113 -29.22 2.27 -4.06
C ASP A 113 -29.15 3.67 -3.43
N ASN A 114 -28.26 3.84 -2.44
CA ASN A 114 -28.09 5.10 -1.73
C ASN A 114 -26.60 5.41 -1.58
N ILE A 115 -26.21 6.67 -1.86
CA ILE A 115 -24.81 7.09 -1.80
C ILE A 115 -24.19 6.97 -0.40
N TYR A 116 -24.94 7.26 0.65
CA TYR A 116 -24.45 7.21 2.03
C TYR A 116 -24.18 5.75 2.45
N VAL A 117 -25.08 4.84 2.05
CA VAL A 117 -24.87 3.39 2.26
C VAL A 117 -23.62 2.93 1.50
N LEU A 118 -23.46 3.36 0.23
CA LEU A 118 -22.29 3.02 -0.57
C LEU A 118 -20.99 3.52 0.07
N ILE A 119 -20.96 4.74 0.60
CA ILE A 119 -19.80 5.30 1.30
C ILE A 119 -19.40 4.43 2.51
N VAL A 120 -20.36 4.05 3.35
CA VAL A 120 -20.10 3.17 4.50
C VAL A 120 -19.58 1.81 4.04
N LEU A 121 -20.23 1.21 3.04
CA LEU A 121 -19.83 -0.08 2.48
C LEU A 121 -18.43 -0.04 1.86
N ARG A 122 -18.03 1.07 1.24
CA ARG A 122 -16.68 1.29 0.73
C ARG A 122 -15.63 1.29 1.85
N GLY A 123 -15.96 1.94 2.97
CA GLY A 123 -15.10 1.87 4.17
C GLY A 123 -14.94 0.44 4.70
N LEU A 124 -16.03 -0.34 4.76
CA LEU A 124 -16.02 -1.75 5.18
C LEU A 124 -15.28 -2.64 4.18
N GLN A 125 -15.46 -2.42 2.88
CA GLN A 125 -14.75 -3.13 1.82
C GLN A 125 -13.24 -2.93 1.95
N ALA A 126 -12.81 -1.68 2.14
CA ALA A 126 -11.41 -1.34 2.34
C ALA A 126 -10.83 -1.95 3.62
N ALA A 127 -11.61 -1.99 4.70
CA ALA A 127 -11.23 -2.67 5.94
C ALA A 127 -10.96 -4.17 5.70
N GLY A 128 -11.81 -4.83 4.89
CA GLY A 128 -11.55 -6.20 4.41
C GLY A 128 -10.25 -6.30 3.62
N GLY A 129 -10.07 -5.42 2.62
CA GLY A 129 -8.89 -5.39 1.75
C GLY A 129 -7.57 -5.12 2.48
N ALA A 130 -7.61 -4.39 3.60
CA ALA A 130 -6.42 -4.02 4.38
C ALA A 130 -5.60 -5.24 4.84
N GLY A 131 -6.24 -6.39 5.04
CA GLY A 131 -5.55 -7.62 5.45
C GLY A 131 -4.80 -8.35 4.33
N PHE A 132 -5.02 -8.01 3.05
CA PHE A 132 -4.41 -8.74 1.94
C PHE A 132 -2.88 -8.65 1.96
N THR A 133 -2.33 -7.44 2.03
CA THR A 133 -0.87 -7.23 1.99
C THR A 133 -0.15 -7.83 3.21
N PRO A 134 -0.57 -7.60 4.46
CA PRO A 134 0.06 -8.20 5.62
C PRO A 134 0.04 -9.72 5.60
N ALA A 135 -1.14 -10.31 5.42
CA ALA A 135 -1.30 -11.77 5.41
C ALA A 135 -0.57 -12.42 4.21
N ALA A 136 -0.65 -11.80 3.02
CA ALA A 136 0.10 -12.23 1.84
C ALA A 136 1.60 -12.25 2.07
N THR A 137 2.14 -11.20 2.72
CA THR A 137 3.57 -11.11 3.01
C THR A 137 4.00 -12.23 3.96
N GLU A 138 3.25 -12.49 5.01
CA GLU A 138 3.53 -13.57 5.96
C GLU A 138 3.42 -14.95 5.30
N ILE A 139 2.39 -15.21 4.48
CA ILE A 139 2.26 -16.46 3.70
C ILE A 139 3.50 -16.69 2.83
N ILE A 140 4.02 -15.65 2.18
CA ILE A 140 5.22 -15.76 1.34
C ILE A 140 6.46 -16.02 2.20
N VAL A 141 6.62 -15.30 3.31
CA VAL A 141 7.75 -15.47 4.23
C VAL A 141 7.80 -16.90 4.77
N ASP A 142 6.66 -17.45 5.16
CA ASP A 142 6.57 -18.80 5.74
C ASP A 142 6.84 -19.94 4.75
N HIS A 143 6.52 -19.74 3.46
CA HIS A 143 6.53 -20.87 2.50
C HIS A 143 7.61 -20.75 1.42
N PHE A 144 8.25 -19.60 1.22
CA PHE A 144 9.16 -19.39 0.11
C PHE A 144 10.65 -19.54 0.45
N GLY A 145 11.02 -19.57 1.75
CA GLY A 145 12.41 -19.72 2.16
C GLY A 145 13.31 -18.73 1.42
N ASN A 146 14.35 -19.22 0.75
CA ASN A 146 15.30 -18.39 0.01
C ASN A 146 14.70 -17.57 -1.15
N ALA A 147 13.53 -17.91 -1.67
CA ALA A 147 12.88 -17.17 -2.76
C ALA A 147 11.95 -16.04 -2.26
N ARG A 148 11.80 -15.86 -0.94
CA ARG A 148 10.86 -14.91 -0.33
C ARG A 148 11.05 -13.47 -0.81
N ASP A 149 12.32 -13.01 -0.85
CA ASP A 149 12.63 -11.61 -1.16
C ASP A 149 12.26 -11.25 -2.59
N ARG A 150 12.45 -12.20 -3.52
CA ARG A 150 12.00 -12.06 -4.90
C ARG A 150 10.47 -12.03 -4.97
N ALA A 151 9.79 -12.95 -4.30
CA ALA A 151 8.34 -13.03 -4.31
C ALA A 151 7.70 -11.78 -3.68
N VAL A 152 8.19 -11.34 -2.51
CA VAL A 152 7.73 -10.11 -1.86
C VAL A 152 8.06 -8.88 -2.71
N GLY A 153 9.23 -8.84 -3.34
CA GLY A 153 9.65 -7.75 -4.24
C GLY A 153 8.70 -7.58 -5.43
N LEU A 154 8.15 -8.68 -5.96
CA LEU A 154 7.21 -8.65 -7.10
C LEU A 154 5.84 -8.06 -6.75
N PHE A 155 5.47 -7.92 -5.47
CA PHE A 155 4.21 -7.25 -5.08
C PHE A 155 4.10 -5.83 -5.65
N GLY A 156 5.22 -5.12 -5.76
CA GLY A 156 5.25 -3.79 -6.37
C GLY A 156 4.77 -3.78 -7.81
N SER A 157 5.15 -4.79 -8.60
CA SER A 157 4.70 -4.95 -9.98
C SER A 157 3.21 -5.27 -10.06
N ILE A 158 2.70 -6.13 -9.16
CA ILE A 158 1.27 -6.48 -9.09
C ILE A 158 0.44 -5.22 -8.81
N PHE A 159 0.85 -4.39 -7.85
CA PHE A 159 0.18 -3.13 -7.56
C PHE A 159 0.22 -2.17 -8.76
N ALA A 160 1.35 -2.03 -9.44
CA ALA A 160 1.47 -1.17 -10.62
C ALA A 160 0.57 -1.65 -11.77
N ILE A 161 0.49 -2.97 -12.01
CA ILE A 161 -0.42 -3.57 -12.99
C ILE A 161 -1.87 -3.23 -12.64
N GLY A 162 -2.28 -3.44 -11.39
CA GLY A 162 -3.65 -3.19 -10.95
C GLY A 162 -4.06 -1.72 -11.07
N THR A 163 -3.19 -0.79 -10.67
CA THR A 163 -3.46 0.65 -10.78
C THR A 163 -3.54 1.14 -12.23
N MET A 164 -2.82 0.50 -13.15
CA MET A 164 -2.87 0.80 -14.57
C MET A 164 -4.15 0.23 -15.23
N ILE A 165 -4.52 -0.98 -14.87
CA ILE A 165 -5.67 -1.70 -15.44
C ILE A 165 -7.00 -1.17 -14.89
N GLY A 166 -7.05 -0.74 -13.62
CA GLY A 166 -8.26 -0.31 -12.93
C GLY A 166 -9.10 0.71 -13.72
N PRO A 167 -8.54 1.86 -14.14
CA PRO A 167 -9.28 2.86 -14.93
C PRO A 167 -9.78 2.32 -16.28
N ILE A 168 -9.05 1.41 -16.93
CA ILE A 168 -9.44 0.79 -18.20
C ILE A 168 -10.69 -0.06 -17.98
N PHE A 169 -10.66 -0.97 -17.01
CA PHE A 169 -11.81 -1.80 -16.67
C PHE A 169 -13.00 -0.96 -16.20
N GLY A 170 -12.75 0.07 -15.38
CA GLY A 170 -13.79 0.96 -14.92
C GLY A 170 -14.50 1.69 -16.07
N GLY A 171 -13.72 2.20 -17.03
CA GLY A 171 -14.29 2.80 -18.25
C GLY A 171 -15.11 1.81 -19.08
N LEU A 172 -14.63 0.57 -19.25
CA LEU A 172 -15.35 -0.49 -19.96
C LEU A 172 -16.69 -0.84 -19.27
N PHE A 173 -16.67 -1.04 -17.93
CA PHE A 173 -17.91 -1.34 -17.20
C PHE A 173 -18.93 -0.21 -17.29
N VAL A 174 -18.48 1.05 -17.15
CA VAL A 174 -19.38 2.21 -17.25
C VAL A 174 -19.93 2.40 -18.67
N ALA A 175 -19.11 2.13 -19.70
CA ALA A 175 -19.52 2.32 -21.10
C ALA A 175 -20.46 1.23 -21.60
N TYR A 176 -20.22 -0.04 -21.25
CA TYR A 176 -20.93 -1.18 -21.81
C TYR A 176 -21.91 -1.87 -20.87
N TRP A 177 -21.86 -1.54 -19.58
CA TRP A 177 -22.72 -2.14 -18.56
C TRP A 177 -23.23 -1.08 -17.59
N THR A 178 -22.92 -1.23 -16.28
CA THR A 178 -23.26 -0.25 -15.24
C THR A 178 -22.08 -0.06 -14.29
N TRP A 179 -22.05 1.05 -13.57
CA TRP A 179 -21.08 1.28 -12.52
C TRP A 179 -21.12 0.17 -11.44
N ARG A 180 -22.26 -0.48 -11.24
CA ARG A 180 -22.38 -1.61 -10.28
C ARG A 180 -21.48 -2.77 -10.66
N GLY A 181 -21.20 -2.97 -11.93
CA GLY A 181 -20.29 -4.00 -12.45
C GLY A 181 -18.89 -3.92 -11.91
N ILE A 182 -18.39 -2.70 -11.60
CA ILE A 182 -17.05 -2.52 -11.03
C ILE A 182 -16.89 -3.18 -9.64
N PHE A 183 -17.98 -3.29 -8.89
CA PHE A 183 -18.02 -3.98 -7.61
C PHE A 183 -18.33 -5.47 -7.77
N LEU A 184 -19.30 -5.80 -8.60
CA LEU A 184 -19.77 -7.17 -8.79
C LEU A 184 -18.69 -8.08 -9.39
N VAL A 185 -17.76 -7.56 -10.18
CA VAL A 185 -16.63 -8.33 -10.73
C VAL A 185 -15.70 -8.90 -9.64
N ASN A 186 -15.63 -8.24 -8.48
CA ASN A 186 -14.84 -8.72 -7.35
C ASN A 186 -15.46 -9.98 -6.70
N VAL A 187 -16.76 -10.23 -6.90
CA VAL A 187 -17.45 -11.36 -6.26
C VAL A 187 -16.96 -12.71 -6.81
N PRO A 188 -17.02 -12.98 -8.12
CA PRO A 188 -16.51 -14.23 -8.67
C PRO A 188 -14.99 -14.38 -8.45
N LEU A 189 -14.22 -13.29 -8.54
CA LEU A 189 -12.78 -13.32 -8.29
C LEU A 189 -12.47 -13.65 -6.82
N GLY A 190 -13.17 -13.03 -5.88
CA GLY A 190 -13.00 -13.29 -4.47
C GLY A 190 -13.38 -14.72 -4.07
N ILE A 191 -14.49 -15.25 -4.62
CA ILE A 191 -14.87 -16.66 -4.43
C ILE A 191 -13.77 -17.58 -4.98
N ALA A 192 -13.25 -17.32 -6.16
CA ALA A 192 -12.17 -18.12 -6.74
C ALA A 192 -10.92 -18.10 -5.86
N VAL A 193 -10.51 -16.91 -5.37
CA VAL A 193 -9.37 -16.77 -4.43
C VAL A 193 -9.61 -17.56 -3.15
N ILE A 194 -10.81 -17.49 -2.56
CA ILE A 194 -11.15 -18.24 -1.33
C ILE A 194 -11.04 -19.75 -1.58
N VAL A 195 -11.67 -20.25 -2.64
CA VAL A 195 -11.66 -21.69 -2.96
C VAL A 195 -10.22 -22.17 -3.20
N LEU A 196 -9.45 -21.46 -4.02
CA LEU A 196 -8.05 -21.81 -4.29
C LEU A 196 -7.19 -21.73 -3.02
N ALA A 197 -7.38 -20.73 -2.18
CA ALA A 197 -6.64 -20.60 -0.94
C ALA A 197 -7.00 -21.71 0.08
N LEU A 198 -8.25 -22.12 0.14
CA LEU A 198 -8.67 -23.26 0.97
C LEU A 198 -8.01 -24.56 0.53
N CYS A 199 -7.85 -24.76 -0.78
CA CYS A 199 -7.28 -25.98 -1.37
C CYS A 199 -5.74 -26.03 -1.28
N TYR A 200 -5.07 -24.90 -1.55
CA TYR A 200 -3.63 -24.89 -1.83
C TYR A 200 -2.77 -24.14 -0.82
N VAL A 201 -3.30 -23.18 -0.09
CA VAL A 201 -2.53 -22.52 0.98
C VAL A 201 -2.54 -23.45 2.21
N PRO A 202 -1.36 -23.87 2.70
CA PRO A 202 -1.27 -24.74 3.87
C PRO A 202 -1.93 -24.10 5.10
N ARG A 203 -2.43 -24.95 6.00
CA ARG A 203 -2.97 -24.45 7.27
C ARG A 203 -1.87 -23.83 8.09
N ASP A 204 -2.20 -22.76 8.81
CA ASP A 204 -1.28 -22.15 9.74
C ASP A 204 -0.73 -23.22 10.69
N ARG A 205 0.59 -23.31 10.81
CA ARG A 205 1.20 -24.18 11.81
C ARG A 205 0.70 -23.68 13.16
N SER A 206 0.02 -24.55 13.92
CA SER A 206 -0.37 -24.22 15.29
C SER A 206 0.90 -23.77 16.01
N ARG A 207 0.99 -22.49 16.35
CA ARG A 207 1.94 -22.01 17.35
C ARG A 207 1.43 -22.55 18.69
N ILE A 208 1.62 -23.88 18.90
CA ILE A 208 1.25 -24.60 20.12
C ILE A 208 2.09 -23.97 21.23
N GLY A 209 1.43 -23.28 22.17
CA GLY A 209 2.07 -22.70 23.36
C GLY A 209 2.23 -21.18 23.37
N GLY A 210 1.88 -20.45 22.32
CA GLY A 210 1.80 -18.99 22.40
C GLY A 210 0.64 -18.59 23.30
N ASN A 211 0.96 -18.10 24.49
CA ASN A 211 0.00 -17.44 25.37
C ASN A 211 -0.79 -16.44 24.50
N ARG A 212 -2.12 -16.62 24.31
CA ARG A 212 -2.97 -15.68 23.59
C ARG A 212 -2.83 -14.33 24.28
N GLN A 213 -1.87 -13.53 23.81
CA GLN A 213 -1.66 -12.19 24.35
C GLN A 213 -2.96 -11.42 24.18
N ARG A 214 -3.41 -10.80 25.27
CA ARG A 214 -4.59 -9.94 25.24
C ARG A 214 -4.37 -8.88 24.15
N MET A 215 -5.35 -8.73 23.26
CA MET A 215 -5.29 -7.67 22.26
C MET A 215 -5.35 -6.32 22.97
N ASP A 216 -4.38 -5.47 22.67
CA ASP A 216 -4.33 -4.09 23.20
C ASP A 216 -5.37 -3.23 22.44
N ALA A 217 -6.64 -3.37 22.86
CA ALA A 217 -7.75 -2.63 22.28
C ALA A 217 -7.57 -1.11 22.43
N ALA A 218 -6.93 -0.66 23.53
CA ALA A 218 -6.67 0.75 23.76
C ALA A 218 -5.62 1.29 22.75
N GLY A 219 -4.52 0.58 22.53
CA GLY A 219 -3.53 0.94 21.51
C GLY A 219 -4.12 0.96 20.11
N MET A 220 -4.96 -0.03 19.77
CA MET A 220 -5.64 -0.05 18.46
C MET A 220 -6.60 1.12 18.29
N ALA A 221 -7.41 1.45 19.31
CA ALA A 221 -8.34 2.56 19.26
C ALA A 221 -7.61 3.92 19.15
N LEU A 222 -6.52 4.09 19.91
CA LEU A 222 -5.72 5.32 19.88
C LEU A 222 -5.05 5.52 18.51
N LEU A 223 -4.43 4.46 17.95
CA LEU A 223 -3.80 4.54 16.63
C LEU A 223 -4.84 4.75 15.53
N GLY A 224 -5.90 3.94 15.52
CA GLY A 224 -6.97 4.03 14.51
C GLY A 224 -7.72 5.36 14.59
N GLY A 225 -8.09 5.80 15.78
CA GLY A 225 -8.75 7.09 16.02
C GLY A 225 -7.85 8.28 15.65
N GLY A 226 -6.57 8.21 15.99
CA GLY A 226 -5.59 9.23 15.61
C GLY A 226 -5.39 9.33 14.09
N LEU A 227 -5.25 8.18 13.43
CA LEU A 227 -5.14 8.13 11.96
C LEU A 227 -6.42 8.63 11.28
N LEU A 228 -7.60 8.18 11.74
CA LEU A 228 -8.88 8.63 11.21
C LEU A 228 -9.04 10.14 11.34
N SER A 229 -8.82 10.69 12.53
CA SER A 229 -8.93 12.13 12.78
C SER A 229 -7.91 12.93 11.97
N GLY A 230 -6.67 12.45 11.85
CA GLY A 230 -5.64 13.11 11.05
C GLY A 230 -5.99 13.10 9.56
N MET A 231 -6.50 11.99 9.05
CA MET A 231 -6.94 11.89 7.65
C MET A 231 -8.16 12.78 7.37
N LEU A 232 -9.12 12.87 8.31
CA LEU A 232 -10.27 13.79 8.16
C LEU A 232 -9.82 15.25 8.14
N ALA A 233 -8.90 15.64 9.02
CA ALA A 233 -8.32 16.98 9.01
C ALA A 233 -7.68 17.28 7.65
N VAL A 234 -6.82 16.38 7.18
CA VAL A 234 -6.08 16.56 5.93
C VAL A 234 -7.01 16.53 4.71
N SER A 235 -8.05 15.66 4.70
CA SER A 235 -9.05 15.63 3.64
C SER A 235 -9.87 16.91 3.54
N HIS A 236 -10.15 17.57 4.68
CA HIS A 236 -10.84 18.85 4.68
C HIS A 236 -10.05 19.95 3.93
N LEU A 237 -8.73 19.92 3.96
CA LEU A 237 -7.91 20.89 3.19
C LEU A 237 -8.09 20.77 1.68
N ALA A 238 -8.54 19.63 1.18
CA ALA A 238 -8.82 19.43 -0.25
C ALA A 238 -10.19 19.98 -0.69
N GLU A 239 -11.04 20.44 0.23
CA GLU A 239 -12.34 21.04 -0.08
C GLU A 239 -12.19 22.48 -0.60
N ARG A 240 -13.11 22.88 -1.50
CA ARG A 240 -13.02 24.15 -2.26
C ARG A 240 -12.93 25.43 -1.43
N ASN A 241 -13.43 25.44 -0.19
CA ASN A 241 -13.43 26.61 0.70
C ASN A 241 -12.73 26.32 2.04
N ALA A 242 -11.78 25.36 2.02
CA ALA A 242 -11.09 24.97 3.23
C ALA A 242 -10.11 26.06 3.70
N HIS A 243 -10.15 26.35 4.98
CA HIS A 243 -9.16 27.21 5.65
C HIS A 243 -8.44 26.42 6.73
N ALA A 244 -7.11 26.54 6.77
CA ALA A 244 -6.28 25.87 7.77
C ALA A 244 -6.61 26.26 9.24
N TRP A 245 -7.34 27.36 9.44
CA TRP A 245 -7.84 27.82 10.74
C TRP A 245 -9.29 27.44 11.01
N SER A 246 -9.95 26.70 10.12
CA SER A 246 -11.32 26.27 10.34
C SER A 246 -11.41 25.26 11.49
N PRO A 247 -12.48 25.27 12.31
CA PRO A 247 -12.69 24.26 13.35
C PRO A 247 -12.71 22.83 12.76
N ALA A 248 -13.20 22.67 11.53
CA ALA A 248 -13.23 21.39 10.81
C ALA A 248 -11.83 20.83 10.47
N PHE A 249 -10.80 21.67 10.41
CA PHE A 249 -9.41 21.26 10.29
C PHE A 249 -8.72 21.12 11.65
N VAL A 250 -8.82 22.19 12.50
CA VAL A 250 -8.05 22.30 13.74
C VAL A 250 -8.47 21.24 14.78
N ILE A 251 -9.77 20.99 14.92
CA ILE A 251 -10.28 20.03 15.92
C ILE A 251 -9.83 18.60 15.60
N PRO A 252 -10.06 18.06 14.38
CA PRO A 252 -9.59 16.72 14.06
C PRO A 252 -8.06 16.60 14.10
N LEU A 253 -7.32 17.64 13.72
CA LEU A 253 -5.86 17.65 13.81
C LEU A 253 -5.39 17.58 15.27
N ALA A 254 -5.99 18.36 16.17
CA ALA A 254 -5.68 18.33 17.59
C ALA A 254 -5.99 16.96 18.21
N ILE A 255 -7.14 16.36 17.85
CA ILE A 255 -7.50 15.00 18.26
C ILE A 255 -6.47 13.99 17.75
N ALA A 256 -6.04 14.09 16.48
CA ALA A 256 -5.04 13.21 15.90
C ALA A 256 -3.70 13.29 16.66
N ILE A 257 -3.21 14.51 16.91
CA ILE A 257 -1.96 14.73 17.66
C ILE A 257 -2.07 14.17 19.07
N ALA A 258 -3.16 14.45 19.78
CA ALA A 258 -3.40 13.96 21.13
C ALA A 258 -3.49 12.43 21.16
N ALA A 259 -4.25 11.82 20.23
CA ALA A 259 -4.41 10.37 20.15
C ALA A 259 -3.09 9.67 19.81
N LEU A 260 -2.31 10.19 18.88
CA LEU A 260 -1.00 9.64 18.54
C LEU A 260 0.00 9.79 19.68
N TRP A 261 0.01 10.95 20.37
CA TRP A 261 0.83 11.13 21.56
C TRP A 261 0.46 10.14 22.68
N MET A 262 -0.85 9.97 22.93
CA MET A 262 -1.34 8.98 23.89
C MET A 262 -1.00 7.55 23.45
N PHE A 263 -1.07 7.24 22.17
CA PHE A 263 -0.66 5.95 21.61
C PHE A 263 0.82 5.67 21.90
N PHE A 264 1.73 6.59 21.56
CA PHE A 264 3.17 6.40 21.85
C PHE A 264 3.44 6.27 23.35
N ARG A 265 2.75 7.05 24.19
CA ARG A 265 2.86 6.94 25.64
C ARG A 265 2.34 5.58 26.13
N HIS A 266 1.24 5.09 25.57
CA HIS A 266 0.62 3.82 25.92
C HIS A 266 1.51 2.65 25.54
N ILE A 267 2.00 2.55 24.30
CA ILE A 267 2.83 1.43 23.84
C ILE A 267 4.17 1.34 24.57
N ASN A 268 4.72 2.47 25.04
CA ASN A 268 5.95 2.48 25.82
C ASN A 268 5.76 2.05 27.29
N ARG A 269 4.52 1.99 27.78
CA ARG A 269 4.19 1.60 29.16
C ARG A 269 3.49 0.25 29.24
N SER A 270 2.89 -0.21 28.16
CA SER A 270 2.15 -1.47 28.12
C SER A 270 3.10 -2.66 28.14
N SER A 271 2.78 -3.66 28.95
CA SER A 271 3.51 -4.93 28.98
C SER A 271 3.27 -5.78 27.71
N TYR A 272 2.16 -5.51 27.00
CA TYR A 272 1.78 -6.19 25.75
C TYR A 272 1.28 -5.17 24.74
N PRO A 273 2.19 -4.34 24.17
CA PRO A 273 1.78 -3.29 23.26
C PRO A 273 1.22 -3.86 21.95
N PHE A 274 0.26 -3.16 21.36
CA PHE A 274 -0.33 -3.48 20.06
C PHE A 274 0.74 -3.61 18.97
N ILE A 275 1.63 -2.64 18.88
CA ILE A 275 2.84 -2.67 18.06
C ILE A 275 4.03 -2.42 18.96
N ALA A 276 5.02 -3.29 18.91
CA ALA A 276 6.22 -3.11 19.71
C ALA A 276 6.93 -1.80 19.29
N PRO A 277 7.28 -0.90 20.23
CA PRO A 277 7.83 0.42 19.91
C PRO A 277 9.08 0.37 19.02
N HIS A 278 9.91 -0.68 19.18
CA HIS A 278 11.12 -0.86 18.38
C HIS A 278 10.82 -1.09 16.88
N LEU A 279 9.67 -1.67 16.51
CA LEU A 279 9.28 -1.85 15.11
C LEU A 279 8.87 -0.53 14.44
N ILE A 280 8.49 0.49 15.22
CA ILE A 280 8.14 1.80 14.69
C ILE A 280 9.38 2.69 14.57
N SER A 281 10.14 2.82 15.66
CA SER A 281 11.22 3.82 15.80
C SER A 281 12.58 3.24 16.18
N GLY A 282 12.69 1.91 16.33
CA GLY A 282 13.96 1.24 16.67
C GLY A 282 15.03 1.38 15.58
N PRO A 283 16.28 1.02 15.90
CA PRO A 283 17.39 1.10 14.97
C PRO A 283 17.10 0.35 13.65
N GLY A 284 17.22 1.04 12.53
CA GLY A 284 16.89 0.53 11.21
C GLY A 284 15.39 0.62 10.85
N PHE A 285 14.47 0.27 11.74
CA PHE A 285 13.02 0.31 11.48
C PHE A 285 12.50 1.73 11.25
N GLY A 286 12.83 2.68 12.13
CA GLY A 286 12.42 4.07 11.98
C GLY A 286 12.91 4.67 10.67
N THR A 287 14.13 4.36 10.25
CA THR A 287 14.69 4.81 8.98
C THR A 287 13.93 4.24 7.79
N VAL A 288 13.64 2.93 7.80
CA VAL A 288 12.89 2.26 6.73
C VAL A 288 11.47 2.81 6.64
N ASN A 289 10.78 2.98 7.77
CA ASN A 289 9.44 3.55 7.82
C ASN A 289 9.41 4.97 7.27
N LEU A 290 10.38 5.81 7.65
CA LEU A 290 10.49 7.19 7.14
C LEU A 290 10.78 7.22 5.64
N ILE A 291 11.67 6.37 5.14
CA ILE A 291 11.95 6.24 3.71
C ILE A 291 10.68 5.81 2.93
N ASN A 292 9.89 4.89 3.47
CA ASN A 292 8.64 4.49 2.84
C ASN A 292 7.61 5.65 2.81
N ALA A 293 7.52 6.47 3.86
CA ALA A 293 6.67 7.65 3.87
C ALA A 293 7.13 8.69 2.83
N LEU A 294 8.43 8.97 2.77
CA LEU A 294 9.01 9.97 1.86
C LEU A 294 9.03 9.44 0.41
N TYR A 295 9.87 8.45 0.11
CA TYR A 295 10.03 7.96 -1.27
C TYR A 295 8.82 7.20 -1.80
N GLY A 296 8.10 6.48 -0.95
CA GLY A 296 6.86 5.81 -1.34
C GLY A 296 5.67 6.75 -1.36
N GLY A 297 5.42 7.46 -0.26
CA GLY A 297 4.24 8.28 -0.04
C GLY A 297 4.25 9.56 -0.87
N ILE A 298 5.25 10.43 -0.70
CA ILE A 298 5.33 11.71 -1.41
C ILE A 298 5.34 11.50 -2.92
N THR A 299 6.14 10.54 -3.41
CA THR A 299 6.17 10.25 -4.84
C THR A 299 4.82 9.78 -5.38
N SER A 300 4.08 8.96 -4.59
CA SER A 300 2.74 8.51 -4.99
C SER A 300 1.74 9.66 -5.05
N GLY A 301 1.78 10.56 -4.05
CA GLY A 301 0.93 11.75 -4.02
C GLY A 301 1.20 12.70 -5.18
N ALA A 302 2.46 13.03 -5.41
CA ALA A 302 2.88 13.89 -6.50
C ALA A 302 2.47 13.33 -7.88
N VAL A 303 2.70 12.03 -8.11
CA VAL A 303 2.31 11.38 -9.39
C VAL A 303 0.81 11.35 -9.59
N ALA A 304 0.02 11.19 -8.54
CA ALA A 304 -1.45 11.21 -8.65
C ALA A 304 -1.98 12.55 -9.20
N LEU A 305 -1.23 13.64 -9.03
CA LEU A 305 -1.59 14.97 -9.49
C LEU A 305 -1.00 15.33 -10.88
N VAL A 306 -0.22 14.45 -11.52
CA VAL A 306 0.34 14.69 -12.86
C VAL A 306 -0.74 14.93 -13.92
N PRO A 307 -1.89 14.21 -13.96
CA PRO A 307 -2.97 14.51 -14.89
C PRO A 307 -3.54 15.92 -14.71
N LEU A 308 -3.73 16.36 -13.46
CA LEU A 308 -4.20 17.71 -13.15
C LEU A 308 -3.19 18.76 -13.63
N TYR A 309 -1.91 18.53 -13.43
CA TYR A 309 -0.83 19.38 -13.92
C TYR A 309 -0.81 19.51 -15.44
N ALA A 310 -0.94 18.37 -16.14
CA ALA A 310 -0.97 18.34 -17.60
C ALA A 310 -2.14 19.16 -18.17
N SER A 311 -3.30 19.06 -17.54
CA SER A 311 -4.48 19.83 -17.92
C SER A 311 -4.33 21.31 -17.60
N ASN A 312 -3.93 21.67 -16.36
CA ASN A 312 -3.84 23.06 -15.92
C ASN A 312 -2.74 23.89 -16.60
N ARG A 313 -1.62 23.26 -16.92
CA ARG A 313 -0.44 23.99 -17.46
C ARG A 313 -0.34 23.94 -18.99
N TYR A 314 -0.77 22.82 -19.59
CA TYR A 314 -0.55 22.54 -21.01
C TYR A 314 -1.86 22.32 -21.79
N GLY A 315 -3.02 22.37 -21.12
CA GLY A 315 -4.32 22.16 -21.77
C GLY A 315 -4.51 20.74 -22.34
N ILE A 316 -3.74 19.75 -21.83
CA ILE A 316 -3.88 18.36 -22.27
C ILE A 316 -5.22 17.83 -21.79
N ASP A 317 -5.98 17.22 -22.67
CA ASP A 317 -7.30 16.67 -22.38
C ASP A 317 -7.27 15.52 -21.34
N ALA A 318 -8.41 15.14 -20.83
CA ALA A 318 -8.52 14.14 -19.78
C ALA A 318 -7.97 12.76 -20.21
N LEU A 319 -8.17 12.38 -21.46
CA LEU A 319 -7.69 11.10 -21.99
C LEU A 319 -6.14 11.11 -22.10
N GLY A 320 -5.57 12.14 -22.70
CA GLY A 320 -4.14 12.31 -22.81
C GLY A 320 -3.46 12.41 -21.44
N SER A 321 -4.08 13.15 -20.51
CA SER A 321 -3.58 13.26 -19.13
C SER A 321 -3.57 11.91 -18.39
N GLY A 322 -4.61 11.10 -18.59
CA GLY A 322 -4.69 9.74 -18.01
C GLY A 322 -3.62 8.80 -18.56
N THR A 323 -3.28 8.90 -19.86
CA THR A 323 -2.26 8.03 -20.48
C THR A 323 -0.84 8.30 -19.96
N LEU A 324 -0.57 9.47 -19.38
CA LEU A 324 0.71 9.76 -18.70
C LEU A 324 0.98 8.79 -17.55
N LEU A 325 -0.06 8.38 -16.82
CA LEU A 325 0.06 7.41 -15.73
C LEU A 325 0.38 6.00 -16.24
N VAL A 326 0.01 5.67 -17.48
CA VAL A 326 0.37 4.39 -18.11
C VAL A 326 1.88 4.30 -18.33
N ALA A 327 2.52 5.37 -18.82
CA ALA A 327 3.97 5.42 -18.98
C ALA A 327 4.70 5.20 -17.64
N GLN A 328 4.23 5.86 -16.58
CA GLN A 328 4.74 5.68 -15.23
C GLN A 328 4.53 4.25 -14.70
N GLY A 329 3.34 3.68 -14.91
CA GLY A 329 3.00 2.32 -14.49
C GLY A 329 3.85 1.26 -15.21
N ALA A 330 4.00 1.37 -16.52
CA ALA A 330 4.82 0.47 -17.33
C ALA A 330 6.29 0.47 -16.86
N ALA A 331 6.87 1.65 -16.66
CA ALA A 331 8.22 1.77 -16.09
C ALA A 331 8.32 1.13 -14.71
N ALA A 332 7.37 1.41 -13.81
CA ALA A 332 7.35 0.84 -12.48
C ALA A 332 7.30 -0.70 -12.50
N ILE A 333 6.53 -1.30 -13.39
CA ILE A 333 6.47 -2.76 -13.57
C ILE A 333 7.84 -3.30 -13.99
N VAL A 334 8.40 -2.81 -15.10
CA VAL A 334 9.66 -3.29 -15.68
C VAL A 334 10.79 -3.20 -14.65
N PHE A 335 10.97 -2.03 -14.03
CA PHE A 335 12.05 -1.80 -13.08
C PHE A 335 11.82 -2.50 -11.72
N SER A 336 10.57 -2.78 -11.33
CA SER A 336 10.28 -3.58 -10.13
C SER A 336 10.63 -5.05 -10.36
N PHE A 337 10.32 -5.61 -11.54
CA PHE A 337 10.79 -6.94 -11.91
C PHE A 337 12.32 -7.00 -11.93
N ALA A 338 12.98 -6.10 -12.66
CA ALA A 338 14.44 -6.03 -12.72
C ALA A 338 15.06 -5.90 -11.33
N GLY A 339 14.54 -5.00 -10.50
CA GLY A 339 14.99 -4.80 -9.13
C GLY A 339 14.83 -6.02 -8.24
N ALA A 340 13.69 -6.73 -8.31
CA ALA A 340 13.45 -7.93 -7.52
C ALA A 340 14.43 -9.07 -7.87
N PHE A 341 14.79 -9.22 -9.15
CA PHE A 341 15.77 -10.22 -9.58
C PHE A 341 17.22 -9.80 -9.28
N ALA A 342 17.53 -8.51 -9.35
CA ALA A 342 18.86 -7.98 -9.08
C ALA A 342 19.17 -7.88 -7.57
N LEU A 343 18.18 -7.91 -6.69
CA LEU A 343 18.28 -7.59 -5.28
C LEU A 343 19.41 -8.35 -4.55
N ARG A 344 19.53 -9.64 -4.83
CA ARG A 344 20.59 -10.49 -4.25
C ARG A 344 22.01 -10.05 -4.60
N ARG A 345 22.19 -9.47 -5.81
CA ARG A 345 23.51 -9.02 -6.28
C ARG A 345 23.83 -7.60 -5.84
N THR A 346 22.79 -6.75 -5.77
CA THR A 346 22.95 -5.31 -5.52
C THR A 346 22.83 -4.92 -4.05
N GLY A 347 22.21 -5.78 -3.20
CA GLY A 347 21.80 -5.41 -1.85
C GLY A 347 20.63 -4.42 -1.85
N TYR A 348 20.34 -3.79 -0.71
CA TYR A 348 19.19 -2.88 -0.57
C TYR A 348 19.55 -1.42 -0.88
N ARG A 349 20.70 -0.93 -0.41
CA ARG A 349 21.06 0.49 -0.51
C ARG A 349 21.27 0.96 -1.94
N ARG A 350 21.96 0.17 -2.78
CA ARG A 350 22.26 0.57 -4.16
C ARG A 350 21.00 0.83 -5.01
N PRO A 351 20.00 -0.08 -5.09
CA PRO A 351 18.79 0.19 -5.84
C PRO A 351 17.94 1.31 -5.22
N MET A 352 18.02 1.52 -3.88
CA MET A 352 17.33 2.64 -3.22
C MET A 352 17.96 3.98 -3.59
N TYR A 353 19.30 4.09 -3.63
CA TYR A 353 19.99 5.29 -4.10
C TYR A 353 19.71 5.55 -5.58
N ALA A 354 19.90 4.54 -6.43
CA ALA A 354 19.66 4.68 -7.86
C ALA A 354 18.20 5.07 -8.14
N GLY A 355 17.25 4.35 -7.51
CA GLY A 355 15.82 4.68 -7.63
C GLY A 355 15.48 6.06 -7.09
N GLY A 356 16.06 6.46 -5.96
CA GLY A 356 15.87 7.78 -5.37
C GLY A 356 16.35 8.91 -6.30
N VAL A 357 17.54 8.79 -6.85
CA VAL A 357 18.11 9.76 -7.81
C VAL A 357 17.24 9.85 -9.07
N VAL A 358 16.79 8.71 -9.62
CA VAL A 358 15.92 8.69 -10.80
C VAL A 358 14.55 9.32 -10.52
N ILE A 359 13.96 9.09 -9.32
CA ILE A 359 12.71 9.76 -8.89
C ILE A 359 12.93 11.28 -8.87
N VAL A 360 14.00 11.74 -8.22
CA VAL A 360 14.32 13.17 -8.10
C VAL A 360 14.50 13.79 -9.49
N ALA A 361 15.25 13.14 -10.38
CA ALA A 361 15.45 13.63 -11.76
C ALA A 361 14.09 13.73 -12.49
N GLY A 362 13.23 12.71 -12.40
CA GLY A 362 11.90 12.75 -13.02
C GLY A 362 11.02 13.86 -12.46
N MET A 363 11.04 14.12 -11.14
CA MET A 363 10.29 15.21 -10.52
C MET A 363 10.83 16.59 -10.91
N LEU A 364 12.14 16.76 -10.99
CA LEU A 364 12.75 18.00 -11.48
C LEU A 364 12.38 18.27 -12.94
N LEU A 365 12.34 17.24 -13.80
CA LEU A 365 11.87 17.38 -15.17
C LEU A 365 10.38 17.74 -15.24
N LEU A 366 9.53 17.23 -14.34
CA LEU A 366 8.14 17.69 -14.23
C LEU A 366 8.04 19.16 -13.81
N ALA A 367 8.91 19.61 -12.91
CA ALA A 367 8.95 21.01 -12.47
C ALA A 367 9.45 21.95 -13.56
N LEU A 368 10.43 21.52 -14.36
CA LEU A 368 10.96 22.26 -15.50
C LEU A 368 9.94 22.21 -16.67
N GLY A 369 9.88 23.27 -17.45
CA GLY A 369 9.09 23.27 -18.70
C GLY A 369 9.74 22.40 -19.76
N PRO A 370 8.97 21.96 -20.78
CA PRO A 370 9.52 21.24 -21.92
C PRO A 370 10.53 22.11 -22.67
N LEU A 371 11.58 21.47 -23.17
CA LEU A 371 12.51 22.11 -24.10
C LEU A 371 11.77 22.44 -25.41
N ALA A 372 12.12 23.55 -26.06
CA ALA A 372 11.40 24.07 -27.22
C ALA A 372 11.20 23.08 -28.40
N ALA A 373 12.01 22.02 -28.46
CA ALA A 373 11.92 20.97 -29.48
C ALA A 373 11.04 19.79 -29.12
N ILE A 374 10.54 19.67 -27.83
CA ILE A 374 9.84 18.50 -27.37
C ILE A 374 8.37 18.86 -27.05
N PRO A 375 7.39 18.14 -27.62
CA PRO A 375 5.99 18.37 -27.28
C PRO A 375 5.73 18.19 -25.77
N PRO A 376 4.88 19.02 -25.13
CA PRO A 376 4.60 18.94 -23.70
C PRO A 376 4.17 17.54 -23.23
N TYR A 377 3.35 16.86 -24.01
CA TYR A 377 2.93 15.49 -23.72
C TYR A 377 4.11 14.51 -23.62
N ALA A 378 5.02 14.53 -24.61
CA ALA A 378 6.19 13.64 -24.62
C ALA A 378 7.14 13.94 -23.46
N TRP A 379 7.32 15.23 -23.12
CA TRP A 379 8.10 15.65 -21.96
C TRP A 379 7.54 15.12 -20.65
N LEU A 380 6.22 15.30 -20.44
CA LEU A 380 5.54 14.81 -19.23
C LEU A 380 5.53 13.28 -19.15
N ALA A 381 5.31 12.59 -20.29
CA ALA A 381 5.36 11.13 -20.36
C ALA A 381 6.76 10.59 -20.02
N GLY A 382 7.81 11.19 -20.56
CA GLY A 382 9.20 10.85 -20.24
C GLY A 382 9.55 11.09 -18.77
N SER A 383 9.12 12.22 -18.22
CA SER A 383 9.32 12.55 -16.81
C SER A 383 8.57 11.59 -15.89
N ALA A 384 7.30 11.29 -16.18
CA ALA A 384 6.50 10.31 -15.44
C ALA A 384 7.09 8.88 -15.54
N PHE A 385 7.63 8.52 -16.73
CA PHE A 385 8.33 7.25 -16.92
C PHE A 385 9.55 7.16 -15.99
N LEU A 386 10.38 8.20 -15.89
CA LEU A 386 11.52 8.21 -14.97
C LEU A 386 11.09 8.06 -13.50
N VAL A 387 10.05 8.78 -13.07
CA VAL A 387 9.51 8.61 -11.72
C VAL A 387 9.05 7.17 -11.49
N GLY A 388 8.37 6.57 -12.48
CA GLY A 388 7.95 5.18 -12.44
C GLY A 388 9.13 4.20 -12.35
N ALA A 389 10.17 4.41 -13.15
CA ALA A 389 11.39 3.60 -13.15
C ALA A 389 12.10 3.64 -11.79
N GLY A 390 12.27 4.82 -11.23
CA GLY A 390 12.88 4.99 -9.91
C GLY A 390 12.06 4.35 -8.79
N ARG A 391 10.71 4.48 -8.82
CA ARG A 391 9.81 3.78 -7.89
C ARG A 391 9.91 2.27 -8.01
N GLY A 392 9.92 1.76 -9.26
CA GLY A 392 10.07 0.34 -9.53
C GLY A 392 11.37 -0.21 -8.97
N ALA A 393 12.50 0.47 -9.19
CA ALA A 393 13.79 0.07 -8.67
C ALA A 393 13.87 0.10 -7.13
N ASN A 394 13.25 1.10 -6.49
CA ASN A 394 13.26 1.28 -5.03
C ASN A 394 12.35 0.28 -4.30
N ASN A 395 11.21 -0.08 -4.86
CA ASN A 395 10.14 -0.82 -4.19
C ASN A 395 10.59 -2.20 -3.65
N PRO A 396 11.26 -3.10 -4.40
CA PRO A 396 11.73 -4.38 -3.88
C PRO A 396 12.70 -4.23 -2.71
N ALA A 397 13.63 -3.28 -2.80
CA ALA A 397 14.62 -3.03 -1.78
C ALA A 397 14.00 -2.49 -0.49
N SER A 398 13.16 -1.44 -0.57
CA SER A 398 12.52 -0.84 0.60
C SER A 398 11.54 -1.79 1.29
N ARG A 399 10.88 -2.68 0.52
CA ARG A 399 9.97 -3.69 1.06
C ARG A 399 10.72 -4.75 1.87
N ASN A 400 11.82 -5.25 1.34
CA ASN A 400 12.59 -6.31 1.98
C ASN A 400 13.51 -5.81 3.10
N ALA A 401 14.01 -4.58 3.03
CA ALA A 401 14.89 -4.02 4.06
C ALA A 401 14.26 -4.01 5.47
N GLY A 402 12.97 -3.75 5.58
CA GLY A 402 12.25 -3.84 6.86
C GLY A 402 12.03 -5.29 7.31
N LEU A 403 11.64 -6.18 6.37
CA LEU A 403 11.32 -7.58 6.66
C LEU A 403 12.53 -8.38 7.16
N GLN A 404 13.74 -8.03 6.73
CA GLN A 404 14.97 -8.69 7.15
C GLN A 404 15.31 -8.47 8.63
N LEU A 405 14.88 -7.34 9.21
CA LEU A 405 15.18 -7.00 10.60
C LEU A 405 14.41 -7.86 11.61
N ALA A 406 13.18 -8.26 11.28
CA ALA A 406 12.34 -9.10 12.11
C ALA A 406 11.35 -9.89 11.23
N PRO A 407 11.82 -10.99 10.59
CA PRO A 407 10.97 -11.80 9.71
C PRO A 407 9.78 -12.42 10.43
N GLU A 408 9.88 -12.62 11.74
CA GLU A 408 8.82 -13.13 12.62
C GLU A 408 7.65 -12.16 12.76
N HIS A 409 7.85 -10.88 12.45
CA HIS A 409 6.82 -9.83 12.45
C HIS A 409 6.47 -9.34 11.02
N ALA A 410 6.57 -10.23 10.03
CA ALA A 410 6.44 -9.87 8.61
C ALA A 410 5.11 -9.18 8.28
N SER A 411 3.99 -9.64 8.84
CA SER A 411 2.68 -9.03 8.62
C SER A 411 2.57 -7.63 9.23
N THR A 412 3.03 -7.45 10.47
CA THR A 412 3.06 -6.12 11.12
C THR A 412 3.95 -5.14 10.36
N LEU A 413 5.14 -5.57 9.93
CA LEU A 413 6.07 -4.72 9.15
C LEU A 413 5.51 -4.36 7.77
N ALA A 414 4.83 -5.29 7.10
CA ALA A 414 4.15 -5.01 5.83
C ALA A 414 2.99 -4.01 6.02
N ALA A 415 2.23 -4.14 7.12
CA ALA A 415 1.18 -3.20 7.47
C ALA A 415 1.73 -1.81 7.76
N LEU A 416 2.77 -1.69 8.61
CA LEU A 416 3.43 -0.43 8.94
C LEU A 416 3.99 0.26 7.69
N ARG A 417 4.67 -0.49 6.82
CA ARG A 417 5.17 0.05 5.55
C ARG A 417 4.05 0.65 4.71
N THR A 418 2.97 -0.10 4.50
CA THR A 418 1.85 0.36 3.67
C THR A 418 1.16 1.57 4.31
N MET A 419 0.99 1.57 5.63
CA MET A 419 0.46 2.69 6.40
C MET A 419 1.32 3.95 6.22
N CYS A 420 2.65 3.86 6.39
CA CYS A 420 3.56 4.99 6.20
C CYS A 420 3.48 5.56 4.78
N MET A 421 3.41 4.70 3.77
CA MET A 421 3.23 5.13 2.37
C MET A 421 1.89 5.83 2.16
N SER A 422 0.80 5.27 2.68
CA SER A 422 -0.55 5.85 2.51
C SER A 422 -0.67 7.20 3.21
N ILE A 423 -0.14 7.34 4.42
CA ILE A 423 -0.10 8.62 5.13
C ILE A 423 0.67 9.66 4.30
N GLY A 424 1.88 9.32 3.83
CA GLY A 424 2.67 10.22 3.00
C GLY A 424 1.94 10.62 1.72
N THR A 425 1.24 9.70 1.06
CA THR A 425 0.45 9.96 -0.14
C THR A 425 -0.69 10.95 0.14
N ILE A 426 -1.48 10.69 1.19
CA ILE A 426 -2.64 11.53 1.55
C ILE A 426 -2.20 12.93 1.95
N VAL A 427 -1.17 13.03 2.81
CA VAL A 427 -0.62 14.33 3.24
C VAL A 427 -0.13 15.12 2.02
N THR A 428 0.59 14.50 1.09
CA THR A 428 1.07 15.18 -0.12
C THR A 428 -0.08 15.68 -0.99
N ILE A 429 -1.04 14.80 -1.33
CA ILE A 429 -2.18 15.19 -2.16
C ILE A 429 -2.95 16.35 -1.52
N SER A 430 -3.22 16.29 -0.22
CA SER A 430 -4.03 17.30 0.45
C SER A 430 -3.31 18.63 0.59
N ILE A 431 -2.02 18.64 0.90
CA ILE A 431 -1.23 19.87 0.94
C ILE A 431 -1.15 20.48 -0.46
N ASP A 432 -0.85 19.68 -1.47
CA ASP A 432 -0.73 20.15 -2.85
C ASP A 432 -2.07 20.72 -3.35
N THR A 433 -3.18 20.02 -3.12
CA THR A 433 -4.51 20.50 -3.53
C THR A 433 -4.94 21.74 -2.78
N ALA A 434 -4.65 21.87 -1.49
CA ALA A 434 -4.93 23.06 -0.70
C ALA A 434 -4.16 24.30 -1.23
N ILE A 435 -2.88 24.13 -1.55
CA ILE A 435 -2.05 25.20 -2.13
C ILE A 435 -2.56 25.58 -3.53
N LEU A 436 -2.93 24.59 -4.34
CA LEU A 436 -3.46 24.81 -5.69
C LEU A 436 -4.80 25.54 -5.67
N ALA A 437 -5.67 25.25 -4.72
CA ALA A 437 -6.98 25.89 -4.58
C ALA A 437 -6.88 27.40 -4.33
N GLY A 438 -5.83 27.87 -3.64
CA GLY A 438 -5.55 29.29 -3.40
C GLY A 438 -4.69 29.97 -4.48
N SER A 439 -4.30 29.28 -5.54
CA SER A 439 -3.35 29.77 -6.54
C SER A 439 -4.02 30.45 -7.72
N HIS A 440 -3.47 31.61 -8.14
CA HIS A 440 -3.87 32.30 -9.37
C HIS A 440 -3.36 31.58 -10.65
N ASP A 441 -2.24 30.85 -10.56
CA ASP A 441 -1.67 30.04 -11.64
C ASP A 441 -1.40 28.62 -11.14
N PRO A 442 -2.44 27.74 -11.15
CA PRO A 442 -2.29 26.36 -10.66
C PRO A 442 -1.20 25.57 -11.37
N GLY A 443 -1.00 25.81 -12.68
CA GLY A 443 0.04 25.10 -13.46
C GLY A 443 1.45 25.42 -12.98
N ARG A 444 1.76 26.69 -12.75
CA ARG A 444 3.07 27.11 -12.27
C ARG A 444 3.28 26.73 -10.81
N THR A 445 2.26 26.89 -9.99
CA THR A 445 2.31 26.49 -8.58
C THR A 445 2.60 25.00 -8.43
N GLN A 446 1.96 24.15 -9.24
CA GLN A 446 2.20 22.71 -9.19
C GLN A 446 3.62 22.33 -9.63
N ALA A 447 4.21 23.07 -10.57
CA ALA A 447 5.63 22.90 -10.92
C ALA A 447 6.54 23.16 -9.70
N TRP A 448 6.28 24.21 -8.93
CA TRP A 448 7.01 24.47 -7.69
C TRP A 448 6.81 23.38 -6.63
N LEU A 449 5.61 22.80 -6.52
CA LEU A 449 5.36 21.67 -5.63
C LEU A 449 6.18 20.43 -6.02
N PHE A 450 6.32 20.12 -7.32
CA PHE A 450 7.22 19.06 -7.79
C PHE A 450 8.69 19.37 -7.45
N ALA A 451 9.14 20.62 -7.61
CA ALA A 451 10.48 21.03 -7.22
C ALA A 451 10.71 20.91 -5.70
N ALA A 452 9.75 21.32 -4.89
CA ALA A 452 9.80 21.20 -3.44
C ALA A 452 9.84 19.72 -2.99
N ALA A 453 9.01 18.86 -3.60
CA ALA A 453 9.05 17.43 -3.37
C ALA A 453 10.40 16.83 -3.74
N ALA A 454 10.97 17.21 -4.91
CA ALA A 454 12.30 16.78 -5.32
C ALA A 454 13.39 17.22 -4.32
N ALA A 455 13.36 18.47 -3.85
CA ALA A 455 14.30 18.98 -2.86
C ALA A 455 14.22 18.21 -1.53
N LEU A 456 12.99 17.90 -1.06
CA LEU A 456 12.78 17.10 0.14
C LEU A 456 13.32 15.68 -0.03
N LEU A 457 13.14 15.05 -1.20
CA LEU A 457 13.68 13.73 -1.49
C LEU A 457 15.21 13.74 -1.60
N VAL A 458 15.83 14.80 -2.13
CA VAL A 458 17.29 14.99 -2.10
C VAL A 458 17.79 15.07 -0.67
N ALA A 459 17.15 15.88 0.18
CA ALA A 459 17.49 15.97 1.59
C ALA A 459 17.34 14.64 2.35
N ALA A 460 16.48 13.75 1.86
CA ALA A 460 16.27 12.43 2.42
C ALA A 460 17.25 11.35 1.90
N LEU A 461 18.03 11.60 0.84
CA LEU A 461 19.01 10.64 0.31
C LEU A 461 20.00 10.10 1.37
N PRO A 462 20.57 10.93 2.28
CA PRO A 462 21.47 10.44 3.32
C PRO A 462 20.85 9.41 4.26
N LEU A 463 19.52 9.41 4.43
CA LEU A 463 18.82 8.42 5.26
C LEU A 463 19.01 6.99 4.73
N ILE A 464 19.20 6.83 3.43
CA ILE A 464 19.42 5.51 2.81
C ILE A 464 20.69 4.85 3.34
N ALA A 465 21.71 5.62 3.72
CA ALA A 465 22.93 5.10 4.33
C ALA A 465 22.69 4.37 5.67
N ARG A 466 21.59 4.73 6.38
CA ARG A 466 21.19 4.13 7.65
C ARG A 466 20.33 2.88 7.49
N VAL A 467 19.90 2.55 6.26
CA VAL A 467 19.14 1.32 5.99
C VAL A 467 20.05 0.12 6.22
N PRO A 468 19.57 -0.92 6.92
CA PRO A 468 20.33 -2.15 7.10
C PRO A 468 20.69 -2.77 5.75
N GLU A 469 21.96 -3.12 5.57
CA GLU A 469 22.43 -3.76 4.34
C GLU A 469 22.59 -5.25 4.56
N HIS A 470 22.02 -6.04 3.68
CA HIS A 470 22.21 -7.48 3.67
C HIS A 470 22.78 -7.89 2.32
N ARG A 471 24.00 -8.45 2.34
CA ARG A 471 24.68 -8.95 1.15
C ARG A 471 25.06 -10.42 1.38
N GLY A 472 24.72 -11.27 0.45
CA GLY A 472 25.31 -12.59 0.32
C GLY A 472 24.44 -13.77 0.70
N SER A 473 24.37 -14.21 1.92
CA SER A 473 23.62 -15.42 2.30
C SER A 473 22.12 -15.17 2.40
N TRP A 474 21.39 -15.62 1.42
CA TRP A 474 19.91 -15.52 1.32
C TRP A 474 19.28 -16.88 1.57
#